data_d3bf3182fd3bf2ce8245df0e1623ac7a
#
_entry.id   d3bf3182fd3bf2ce8245df0e1623ac7a
#
_cell.length_a   1.000
_cell.length_b   1.000
_cell.length_c   1.000
_cell.angle_alpha   90.00
_cell.angle_beta   90.00
_cell.angle_gamma   90.00
#
_symmetry.space_group_name_H-M   'P 1'
#
loop_
_entity.id
_entity.type
_entity.pdbx_description
1 polymer ?
#
loop_
_entity_poly.entity_id
_entity_poly.type
_entity_poly.pdbx_seq_one_letter_code
_entity_poly.pdbx_strand_id
1 'polypeptide(L)'
;MRKFFVLALTVVGFVSCNVYKSVAKYIEGRPPYEGEVTVFTQKSELPEGAVLLGTVYIGDTGFTTNCKYETVQRAALKEAAKMGGNCFLITAHSIPNFWVSSCHRLRGNVYWVDNLTSN
;
A
#
# COMPACT_ATOMS: atom_id res chain seq x y z
N MET A 1 -6.44 41.29 -13.94
CA MET A 1 -6.93 40.30 -14.66
C MET A 1 -6.01 39.36 -15.28
N ARG A 2 -4.80 39.48 -15.22
CA ARG A 2 -3.97 38.46 -15.79
C ARG A 2 -3.31 37.69 -14.79
N LYS A 3 -3.70 37.65 -13.57
CA LYS A 3 -3.03 36.88 -12.61
C LYS A 3 -3.38 35.44 -12.62
N PHE A 4 -4.42 35.08 -13.28
CA PHE A 4 -4.82 33.72 -13.11
C PHE A 4 -3.99 32.72 -13.87
N PHE A 5 -3.22 33.12 -14.83
CA PHE A 5 -2.49 32.07 -15.46
C PHE A 5 -1.26 31.67 -14.73
N VAL A 6 -0.97 32.30 -13.66
CA VAL A 6 0.16 31.87 -12.86
C VAL A 6 -0.11 30.52 -12.23
N LEU A 7 -1.36 30.19 -12.04
CA LEU A 7 -1.68 28.97 -11.35
C LEU A 7 -1.40 27.73 -12.15
N ALA A 8 -1.38 27.85 -13.44
CA ALA A 8 -1.23 26.66 -14.25
C ALA A 8 0.11 25.99 -14.07
N LEU A 9 1.07 26.72 -13.61
CA LEU A 9 2.41 26.18 -13.52
C LEU A 9 2.67 25.33 -12.33
N THR A 10 1.84 25.46 -11.32
CA THR A 10 2.15 24.79 -10.07
C THR A 10 1.85 23.32 -10.11
N VAL A 11 1.16 22.86 -11.12
CA VAL A 11 0.74 21.47 -11.12
C VAL A 11 1.80 20.55 -11.65
N VAL A 12 2.72 21.09 -12.40
CA VAL A 12 3.62 20.25 -13.15
C VAL A 12 4.63 19.50 -12.32
N GLY A 13 4.92 19.97 -11.15
CA GLY A 13 6.03 19.43 -10.43
C GLY A 13 5.76 18.20 -9.59
N PHE A 14 4.56 17.66 -9.66
CA PHE A 14 4.24 16.58 -8.74
C PHE A 14 4.33 15.19 -9.30
N VAL A 15 4.89 15.06 -10.44
CA VAL A 15 5.11 13.72 -10.97
C VAL A 15 6.28 13.15 -10.22
N SER A 16 6.03 12.27 -9.30
CA SER A 16 7.11 11.69 -8.55
C SER A 16 7.29 10.26 -8.98
N CYS A 17 8.52 9.81 -8.92
CA CYS A 17 8.87 8.46 -9.31
C CYS A 17 8.73 7.55 -8.11
N ASN A 18 7.52 7.27 -7.75
CA ASN A 18 7.28 6.37 -6.65
C ASN A 18 7.10 4.96 -7.16
N VAL A 19 7.03 4.01 -6.23
CA VAL A 19 6.77 2.64 -6.60
C VAL A 19 5.40 2.54 -7.25
N TYR A 20 5.23 1.56 -8.11
CA TYR A 20 3.96 1.30 -8.74
C TYR A 20 2.99 0.71 -7.73
N LYS A 21 1.76 1.19 -7.73
CA LYS A 21 0.74 0.72 -6.82
C LYS A 21 -0.48 0.29 -7.62
N SER A 22 -1.02 -0.86 -7.26
CA SER A 22 -2.27 -1.32 -7.83
C SER A 22 -3.16 -1.76 -6.68
N VAL A 23 -4.33 -1.17 -6.57
CA VAL A 23 -5.19 -1.36 -5.43
C VAL A 23 -6.56 -1.79 -5.91
N ALA A 24 -7.10 -2.85 -5.31
CA ALA A 24 -8.47 -3.27 -5.54
C ALA A 24 -9.23 -3.15 -4.24
N LYS A 25 -10.23 -2.31 -4.22
CA LYS A 25 -11.02 -2.05 -3.03
C LYS A 25 -12.36 -2.74 -3.18
N TYR A 26 -12.69 -3.62 -2.25
CA TYR A 26 -13.93 -4.39 -2.32
C TYR A 26 -15.05 -3.78 -1.52
N ILE A 27 -14.75 -2.95 -0.54
CA ILE A 27 -15.76 -2.31 0.30
C ILE A 27 -15.55 -0.82 0.22
N GLU A 28 -16.59 -0.09 -0.19
CA GLU A 28 -16.51 1.34 -0.35
C GLU A 28 -17.00 2.04 0.90
N GLY A 29 -16.63 3.30 1.03
CA GLY A 29 -17.19 4.16 2.06
C GLY A 29 -16.57 4.06 3.43
N ARG A 30 -15.55 3.25 3.60
CA ARG A 30 -14.92 3.18 4.91
C ARG A 30 -13.97 4.36 5.09
N PRO A 31 -13.98 4.98 6.26
CA PRO A 31 -13.00 6.04 6.51
C PRO A 31 -11.59 5.46 6.65
N PRO A 32 -10.58 6.23 6.38
CA PRO A 32 -9.22 5.75 6.57
C PRO A 32 -8.96 5.40 8.03
N TYR A 33 -8.11 4.40 8.23
CA TYR A 33 -7.70 4.00 9.56
C TYR A 33 -6.48 4.84 9.95
N GLU A 34 -6.50 5.40 11.15
CA GLU A 34 -5.44 6.30 11.55
C GLU A 34 -4.46 5.68 12.51
N GLY A 35 -4.63 4.43 12.85
CA GLY A 35 -3.70 3.75 13.71
C GLY A 35 -2.62 3.03 12.92
N GLU A 36 -1.91 2.19 13.58
CA GLU A 36 -0.84 1.42 12.98
C GLU A 36 -1.38 0.11 12.43
N VAL A 37 -1.08 -0.17 11.16
CA VAL A 37 -1.54 -1.39 10.51
C VAL A 37 -0.63 -2.54 10.93
N THR A 38 -1.23 -3.63 11.37
CA THR A 38 -0.47 -4.82 11.78
C THR A 38 -0.23 -5.71 10.58
N VAL A 39 0.99 -6.19 10.44
CA VAL A 39 1.39 -7.01 9.31
C VAL A 39 1.40 -8.47 9.73
N PHE A 40 0.78 -9.31 8.90
CA PHE A 40 0.81 -10.74 9.08
C PHE A 40 1.44 -11.38 7.86
N THR A 41 2.12 -12.48 8.06
CA THR A 41 2.75 -13.21 6.96
C THR A 41 2.05 -14.53 6.68
N GLN A 42 1.18 -14.98 7.56
CA GLN A 42 0.46 -16.22 7.39
C GLN A 42 -1.01 -16.01 7.70
N LYS A 43 -1.87 -16.58 6.89
CA LYS A 43 -3.29 -16.42 7.09
C LYS A 43 -3.74 -16.97 8.44
N SER A 44 -3.06 -17.99 8.94
CA SER A 44 -3.42 -18.56 10.22
C SER A 44 -3.19 -17.62 11.39
N GLU A 45 -2.43 -16.55 11.17
CA GLU A 45 -2.19 -15.57 12.22
C GLU A 45 -3.30 -14.54 12.33
N LEU A 46 -4.16 -14.44 11.33
CA LEU A 46 -5.24 -13.46 11.36
C LEU A 46 -6.28 -13.87 12.39
N PRO A 47 -6.76 -12.92 13.19
CA PRO A 47 -7.84 -13.23 14.12
C PRO A 47 -9.10 -13.63 13.39
N GLU A 48 -9.95 -14.39 14.07
CA GLU A 48 -11.24 -14.73 13.52
C GLU A 48 -12.08 -13.48 13.36
N GLY A 49 -12.94 -13.49 12.38
CA GLY A 49 -13.78 -12.35 12.13
C GLY A 49 -13.13 -11.27 11.29
N ALA A 50 -11.94 -11.51 10.78
CA ALA A 50 -11.29 -10.55 9.91
C ALA A 50 -12.09 -10.37 8.63
N VAL A 51 -12.36 -9.12 8.27
CA VAL A 51 -13.14 -8.78 7.09
C VAL A 51 -12.21 -8.32 6.00
N LEU A 52 -12.30 -8.96 4.85
CA LEU A 52 -11.44 -8.61 3.71
C LEU A 52 -11.94 -7.32 3.07
N LEU A 53 -11.10 -6.32 3.02
CA LEU A 53 -11.45 -5.02 2.46
C LEU A 53 -10.93 -4.81 1.05
N GLY A 54 -9.85 -5.47 0.71
CA GLY A 54 -9.27 -5.31 -0.61
C GLY A 54 -7.90 -5.91 -0.71
N THR A 55 -7.24 -5.66 -1.82
CA THR A 55 -5.89 -6.14 -2.06
C THR A 55 -5.01 -4.99 -2.52
N VAL A 56 -3.72 -5.10 -2.25
CA VAL A 56 -2.75 -4.08 -2.62
C VAL A 56 -1.54 -4.78 -3.24
N TYR A 57 -1.07 -4.23 -4.32
CA TYR A 57 0.16 -4.68 -4.95
C TYR A 57 1.08 -3.48 -5.09
N ILE A 58 2.29 -3.59 -4.61
CA ILE A 58 3.31 -2.56 -4.77
C ILE A 58 4.44 -3.18 -5.57
N GLY A 59 4.78 -2.54 -6.64
CA GLY A 59 5.78 -3.09 -7.53
C GLY A 59 6.69 -2.04 -8.09
N ASP A 60 7.41 -2.44 -9.11
CA ASP A 60 8.44 -1.66 -9.74
C ASP A 60 7.90 -1.06 -11.03
N THR A 61 8.10 0.24 -11.22
CA THR A 61 7.70 0.88 -12.46
C THR A 61 8.76 0.74 -13.54
N GLY A 62 9.92 0.24 -13.18
CA GLY A 62 11.03 0.17 -14.09
C GLY A 62 11.90 1.40 -14.08
N PHE A 63 11.47 2.44 -13.40
CA PHE A 63 12.22 3.70 -13.41
C PHE A 63 12.59 4.20 -12.03
N THR A 64 12.11 3.56 -10.99
CA THR A 64 12.40 4.03 -9.65
C THR A 64 13.51 3.22 -9.04
N THR A 65 14.33 3.87 -8.24
CA THR A 65 15.35 3.18 -7.47
C THR A 65 14.96 3.08 -6.01
N ASN A 66 13.83 3.66 -5.64
CA ASN A 66 13.41 3.69 -4.25
C ASN A 66 12.45 2.55 -3.98
N CYS A 67 12.97 1.34 -4.02
CA CYS A 67 12.12 0.16 -3.89
C CYS A 67 12.69 -0.84 -2.89
N LYS A 68 13.31 -0.33 -1.84
CA LYS A 68 13.74 -1.18 -0.75
C LYS A 68 12.53 -1.77 -0.08
N TYR A 69 12.71 -2.86 0.63
CA TYR A 69 11.60 -3.53 1.25
C TYR A 69 10.83 -2.59 2.20
N GLU A 70 11.54 -1.79 2.98
CA GLU A 70 10.87 -0.88 3.90
C GLU A 70 10.02 0.14 3.17
N THR A 71 10.50 0.63 2.04
CA THR A 71 9.74 1.60 1.24
C THR A 71 8.51 0.95 0.66
N VAL A 72 8.66 -0.26 0.13
CA VAL A 72 7.56 -0.99 -0.48
C VAL A 72 6.52 -1.36 0.57
N GLN A 73 6.97 -1.82 1.73
CA GLN A 73 6.05 -2.17 2.81
C GLN A 73 5.31 -0.95 3.32
N ARG A 74 6.02 0.17 3.49
CA ARG A 74 5.37 1.39 3.96
C ARG A 74 4.30 1.85 2.98
N ALA A 75 4.57 1.74 1.69
CA ALA A 75 3.59 2.10 0.68
C ALA A 75 2.36 1.19 0.76
N ALA A 76 2.57 -0.10 0.98
CA ALA A 76 1.47 -1.03 1.09
C ALA A 76 0.61 -0.73 2.32
N LEU A 77 1.25 -0.47 3.45
CA LEU A 77 0.51 -0.19 4.68
C LEU A 77 -0.25 1.12 4.59
N LYS A 78 0.29 2.08 3.87
CA LYS A 78 -0.40 3.34 3.66
C LYS A 78 -1.68 3.11 2.85
N GLU A 79 -1.61 2.28 1.82
CA GLU A 79 -2.80 1.97 1.02
C GLU A 79 -3.81 1.18 1.85
N ALA A 80 -3.32 0.27 2.69
CA ALA A 80 -4.22 -0.49 3.56
C ALA A 80 -4.98 0.44 4.50
N ALA A 81 -4.28 1.38 5.10
CA ALA A 81 -4.92 2.33 6.01
C ALA A 81 -5.92 3.21 5.27
N LYS A 82 -5.63 3.60 4.05
CA LYS A 82 -6.56 4.40 3.26
C LYS A 82 -7.87 3.67 3.01
N MET A 83 -7.84 2.36 2.89
CA MET A 83 -9.04 1.56 2.69
C MET A 83 -9.78 1.31 3.99
N GLY A 84 -9.26 1.76 5.11
CA GLY A 84 -9.87 1.56 6.40
C GLY A 84 -9.45 0.27 7.09
N GLY A 85 -8.36 -0.35 6.65
CA GLY A 85 -7.91 -1.61 7.22
C GLY A 85 -6.91 -1.42 8.33
N ASN A 86 -6.94 -2.31 9.31
CA ASN A 86 -5.95 -2.30 10.38
C ASN A 86 -5.03 -3.51 10.32
N CYS A 87 -5.20 -4.39 9.34
CA CYS A 87 -4.35 -5.56 9.16
C CYS A 87 -3.99 -5.72 7.70
N PHE A 88 -2.77 -6.13 7.45
CA PHE A 88 -2.28 -6.40 6.11
C PHE A 88 -1.62 -7.77 6.11
N LEU A 89 -2.14 -8.68 5.30
CA LEU A 89 -1.60 -10.02 5.18
C LEU A 89 -0.79 -10.11 3.90
N ILE A 90 0.49 -10.36 4.02
CA ILE A 90 1.36 -10.49 2.86
C ILE A 90 1.08 -11.83 2.21
N THR A 91 0.66 -11.81 0.96
CA THR A 91 0.39 -13.03 0.22
C THR A 91 1.50 -13.38 -0.76
N ALA A 92 2.29 -12.40 -1.16
CA ALA A 92 3.43 -12.66 -2.04
C ALA A 92 4.46 -11.56 -1.87
N HIS A 93 5.69 -11.95 -1.81
CA HIS A 93 6.79 -11.01 -1.70
C HIS A 93 7.92 -11.52 -2.60
N SER A 94 8.25 -10.74 -3.62
CA SER A 94 9.33 -11.08 -4.53
C SER A 94 10.56 -10.31 -4.15
N ILE A 95 11.64 -11.02 -3.93
CA ILE A 95 12.92 -10.44 -3.56
C ILE A 95 13.59 -9.95 -4.84
N PRO A 96 14.38 -8.88 -4.77
CA PRO A 96 15.09 -8.40 -5.95
C PRO A 96 15.90 -9.48 -6.60
N ASN A 97 15.82 -9.54 -7.91
CA ASN A 97 16.54 -10.52 -8.69
C ASN A 97 17.37 -9.77 -9.71
N PHE A 98 18.65 -10.05 -9.70
CA PHE A 98 19.60 -9.38 -10.57
C PHE A 98 19.17 -9.40 -12.04
N TRP A 99 18.51 -10.47 -12.46
CA TRP A 99 18.17 -10.64 -13.87
C TRP A 99 16.79 -10.07 -14.22
N VAL A 100 15.91 -9.93 -13.25
CA VAL A 100 14.54 -9.57 -13.53
C VAL A 100 14.22 -8.17 -13.03
N SER A 101 14.54 -7.87 -11.79
CA SER A 101 14.19 -6.60 -11.18
C SER A 101 15.06 -6.41 -9.96
N SER A 102 15.47 -5.18 -9.74
CA SER A 102 16.24 -4.86 -8.55
C SER A 102 15.33 -4.41 -7.41
N CYS A 103 14.03 -4.52 -7.57
CA CYS A 103 13.09 -4.01 -6.59
C CYS A 103 12.33 -5.11 -5.90
N HIS A 104 12.01 -4.88 -4.63
CA HIS A 104 11.07 -5.73 -3.94
C HIS A 104 9.68 -5.50 -4.47
N ARG A 105 8.88 -6.54 -4.49
CA ARG A 105 7.47 -6.45 -4.88
C ARG A 105 6.66 -7.12 -3.80
N LEU A 106 5.55 -6.52 -3.47
CA LEU A 106 4.75 -6.96 -2.35
C LEU A 106 3.29 -6.99 -2.75
N ARG A 107 2.63 -8.09 -2.45
CA ARG A 107 1.19 -8.21 -2.67
C ARG A 107 0.56 -8.68 -1.39
N GLY A 108 -0.57 -8.13 -1.04
CA GLY A 108 -1.24 -8.56 0.17
C GLY A 108 -2.70 -8.20 0.19
N ASN A 109 -3.37 -8.74 1.18
CA ASN A 109 -4.77 -8.49 1.42
C ASN A 109 -4.93 -7.60 2.63
N VAL A 110 -5.92 -6.73 2.57
CA VAL A 110 -6.21 -5.78 3.63
C VAL A 110 -7.45 -6.25 4.37
N TYR A 111 -7.38 -6.28 5.69
CA TYR A 111 -8.49 -6.72 6.53
C TYR A 111 -8.80 -5.71 7.61
N TRP A 112 -10.01 -5.76 8.07
CA TRP A 112 -10.41 -5.09 9.30
C TRP A 112 -10.71 -6.13 10.37
N VAL A 113 -10.16 -5.92 11.55
CA VAL A 113 -10.40 -6.78 12.70
C VAL A 113 -10.87 -5.89 13.84
N ASP A 114 -12.04 -6.21 14.40
CA ASP A 114 -12.64 -5.36 15.42
C ASP A 114 -11.84 -5.31 16.70
N ASN A 115 -11.42 -6.42 17.21
CA ASN A 115 -10.72 -6.45 18.47
C ASN A 115 -9.31 -6.96 18.26
N LEU A 116 -8.51 -6.12 17.65
CA LEU A 116 -7.14 -6.49 17.39
C LEU A 116 -6.36 -6.31 18.65
N THR A 117 -6.14 -7.37 19.36
CA THR A 117 -5.32 -7.32 20.55
C THR A 117 -3.95 -7.82 20.18
N SER A 118 -2.96 -7.10 20.65
CA SER A 118 -1.60 -7.54 20.42
C SER A 118 -1.20 -8.48 21.52
N ASN A 119 -1.23 -9.71 21.26
CA ASN A 119 -0.79 -10.68 22.25
C ASN A 119 0.42 -11.40 21.79
#